data_983685e3ead93b812497897d90a00774
#
_entry.id   983685e3ead93b812497897d90a00774
#
_cell.length_a   1.000
_cell.length_b   1.000
_cell.length_c   1.000
_cell.angle_alpha   90.00
_cell.angle_beta   90.00
_cell.angle_gamma   90.00
#
_symmetry.space_group_name_H-M   'P 1'
#
loop_
_entity.id
_entity.type
_entity.pdbx_description
1 polymer ?
#
loop_
_entity_poly.entity_id
_entity_poly.type
_entity_poly.pdbx_seq_one_letter_code
_entity_poly.pdbx_strand_id
1 'polypeptide(L)'
;MVLAAVLYSFSLNLFAPTPELVLADPDADRSMEPSEEQSGGQGGLMVGVSTRTVQSLIASLTRYESYSRSVAVEYYDGGQLVGTASAQVWADGGWVRSDLTLSSGRVEHTVVGDGQLWLWYDRETAVWSGPAEGLSSDLLQRLPTYEDVLALDKDSITAAGYVERDGLPCVFVEAVTPGMNYVERYWISETSGLLMAAETEKDGALIYALSSREVVSPMERAAGIFVLPDGTQLYTPEG
;
A
#
# COMPACT_ATOMS: atom_id res chain seq x y z
N MET A 1 -24.50 -1.29 4.87
CA MET A 1 -24.14 0.15 4.96
C MET A 1 -22.68 0.38 5.35
N VAL A 2 -22.08 -0.43 6.21
CA VAL A 2 -20.66 -0.29 6.65
C VAL A 2 -19.69 -0.50 5.49
N LEU A 3 -19.93 -1.49 4.60
CA LEU A 3 -19.08 -1.78 3.44
C LEU A 3 -18.96 -0.59 2.46
N ALA A 4 -20.05 0.19 2.29
CA ALA A 4 -20.04 1.36 1.44
C ALA A 4 -19.24 2.53 2.05
N ALA A 5 -19.16 2.61 3.37
CA ALA A 5 -18.41 3.66 4.07
C ALA A 5 -16.90 3.42 3.97
N VAL A 6 -16.45 2.15 4.07
CA VAL A 6 -15.03 1.79 3.92
C VAL A 6 -14.56 2.05 2.48
N LEU A 7 -15.35 1.65 1.48
CA LEU A 7 -15.06 1.93 0.07
C LEU A 7 -15.08 3.44 -0.24
N TYR A 8 -15.91 4.21 0.46
CA TYR A 8 -16.00 5.67 0.29
C TYR A 8 -14.81 6.40 0.90
N SER A 9 -14.27 5.93 2.02
CA SER A 9 -13.07 6.51 2.64
C SER A 9 -11.84 6.36 1.75
N PHE A 10 -11.66 5.21 1.09
CA PHE A 10 -10.58 4.99 0.14
C PHE A 10 -10.76 5.73 -1.20
N SER A 11 -12.00 6.04 -1.61
CA SER A 11 -12.25 6.73 -2.89
C SER A 11 -12.12 8.25 -2.81
N LEU A 12 -12.18 8.87 -1.64
CA LEU A 12 -12.07 10.33 -1.49
C LEU A 12 -10.65 10.85 -1.66
N ASN A 13 -9.62 10.02 -1.45
CA ASN A 13 -8.22 10.40 -1.67
C ASN A 13 -7.77 10.33 -3.15
N LEU A 14 -8.60 9.81 -4.04
CA LEU A 14 -8.31 9.69 -5.49
C LEU A 14 -8.18 11.02 -6.24
N PHE A 15 -8.50 12.17 -5.62
CA PHE A 15 -8.51 13.48 -6.26
C PHE A 15 -7.60 14.53 -5.57
N ALA A 16 -6.68 14.10 -4.70
CA ALA A 16 -5.73 15.03 -4.11
C ALA A 16 -4.65 15.43 -5.13
N PRO A 17 -4.36 16.73 -5.30
CA PRO A 17 -3.28 17.16 -6.19
C PRO A 17 -1.93 16.68 -5.65
N THR A 18 -1.05 16.27 -6.55
CA THR A 18 0.32 15.83 -6.25
C THR A 18 1.04 16.91 -5.41
N PRO A 19 1.56 16.58 -4.22
CA PRO A 19 2.30 17.56 -3.44
C PRO A 19 3.62 17.90 -4.13
N GLU A 20 3.84 19.21 -4.34
CA GLU A 20 5.11 19.75 -4.83
C GLU A 20 6.18 19.49 -3.75
N LEU A 21 7.24 18.78 -4.12
CA LEU A 21 8.33 18.43 -3.23
C LEU A 21 9.19 19.68 -2.97
N VAL A 22 8.91 20.42 -1.90
CA VAL A 22 9.76 21.50 -1.42
C VAL A 22 10.89 20.87 -0.59
N LEU A 23 12.10 20.85 -1.14
CA LEU A 23 13.31 20.48 -0.41
C LEU A 23 13.51 21.47 0.75
N ALA A 24 13.63 20.95 1.96
CA ALA A 24 13.93 21.75 3.13
C ALA A 24 15.31 22.42 2.99
N ASP A 25 15.37 23.73 3.32
CA ASP A 25 16.58 24.53 3.35
C ASP A 25 17.55 23.93 4.40
N PRO A 26 18.80 23.57 4.03
CA PRO A 26 19.76 22.96 4.94
C PRO A 26 20.29 23.87 6.05
N ASP A 27 19.92 25.17 6.06
CA ASP A 27 20.45 26.16 7.01
C ASP A 27 19.48 26.61 8.12
N ALA A 28 18.27 26.07 8.22
CA ALA A 28 17.32 26.40 9.27
C ALA A 28 17.37 25.33 10.38
N ASP A 29 18.30 25.38 11.25
CA ASP A 29 18.25 25.11 12.69
C ASP A 29 19.64 24.80 13.31
N ARG A 30 20.36 25.85 13.60
CA ARG A 30 21.51 25.80 14.51
C ARG A 30 21.13 26.44 15.83
N SER A 31 20.35 25.78 16.65
CA SER A 31 20.33 26.04 18.09
C SER A 31 19.46 25.01 18.84
N MET A 32 20.09 23.91 19.26
CA MET A 32 19.75 23.19 20.48
C MET A 32 20.95 22.34 20.89
N GLU A 33 21.42 22.57 22.12
CA GLU A 33 22.58 21.92 22.72
C GLU A 33 22.36 20.40 22.93
N PRO A 34 23.43 19.59 22.89
CA PRO A 34 23.33 18.14 23.01
C PRO A 34 23.30 17.69 24.47
N SER A 35 22.34 16.83 24.80
CA SER A 35 22.44 15.97 25.97
C SER A 35 23.21 14.73 25.58
N GLU A 36 24.37 14.55 26.21
CA GLU A 36 25.23 13.38 26.11
C GLU A 36 24.56 12.15 26.73
N GLU A 37 24.38 11.06 25.94
CA GLU A 37 24.58 9.70 26.46
C GLU A 37 25.23 8.83 25.38
N GLN A 38 26.37 8.26 25.80
CA GLN A 38 27.30 7.50 25.00
C GLN A 38 26.76 6.09 24.66
N SER A 39 26.87 5.67 23.41
CA SER A 39 27.35 4.31 23.12
C SER A 39 27.89 4.26 21.68
N GLY A 40 29.16 3.84 21.57
CA GLY A 40 29.93 3.83 20.34
C GLY A 40 29.49 2.74 19.35
N GLY A 41 29.59 3.07 18.06
CA GLY A 41 29.51 2.11 16.95
C GLY A 41 29.10 2.78 15.65
N GLN A 42 30.05 3.00 14.76
CA GLN A 42 29.99 3.34 13.32
C GLN A 42 28.81 4.21 12.85
N GLY A 43 29.15 5.42 12.45
CA GLY A 43 28.23 6.49 12.10
C GLY A 43 27.45 6.30 10.81
N GLY A 44 26.25 5.81 10.95
CA GLY A 44 25.13 6.13 10.09
C GLY A 44 24.19 7.06 10.88
N LEU A 45 23.79 8.16 10.31
CA LEU A 45 22.73 8.99 10.87
C LEU A 45 21.46 8.13 10.95
N MET A 46 21.19 7.56 12.12
CA MET A 46 19.89 6.95 12.44
C MET A 46 18.88 8.10 12.53
N VAL A 47 18.24 8.43 11.42
CA VAL A 47 17.07 9.33 11.46
C VAL A 47 15.99 8.61 12.27
N GLY A 48 15.75 9.08 13.49
CA GLY A 48 14.71 8.52 14.34
C GLY A 48 13.35 8.63 13.64
N VAL A 49 12.62 7.53 13.55
CA VAL A 49 11.25 7.54 13.03
C VAL A 49 10.37 8.30 14.02
N SER A 50 9.66 9.29 13.53
CA SER A 50 8.69 10.08 14.28
C SER A 50 7.46 10.33 13.43
N THR A 51 6.37 10.78 14.02
CA THR A 51 5.15 11.16 13.29
C THR A 51 5.40 12.23 12.22
N ARG A 52 6.42 13.06 12.37
CA ARG A 52 6.78 14.13 11.42
C ARG A 52 7.65 13.64 10.26
N THR A 53 8.46 12.59 10.48
CA THR A 53 9.47 12.13 9.52
C THR A 53 9.08 10.85 8.79
N VAL A 54 8.07 10.12 9.29
CA VAL A 54 7.72 8.78 8.81
C VAL A 54 7.31 8.76 7.35
N GLN A 55 6.55 9.73 6.86
CA GLN A 55 6.17 9.78 5.44
C GLN A 55 7.39 9.97 4.54
N SER A 56 8.34 10.85 4.92
CA SER A 56 9.59 11.03 4.18
C SER A 56 10.45 9.79 4.20
N LEU A 57 10.50 9.08 5.34
CA LEU A 57 11.18 7.80 5.43
C LEU A 57 10.56 6.77 4.49
N ILE A 58 9.23 6.58 4.54
CA ILE A 58 8.52 5.63 3.66
C ILE A 58 8.71 6.00 2.19
N ALA A 59 8.69 7.30 1.84
CA ALA A 59 8.96 7.75 0.47
C ALA A 59 10.37 7.39 -0.01
N SER A 60 11.35 7.32 0.90
CA SER A 60 12.76 7.01 0.59
C SER A 60 13.07 5.51 0.54
N LEU A 61 12.16 4.63 0.98
CA LEU A 61 12.38 3.18 0.91
C LEU A 61 12.51 2.71 -0.54
N THR A 62 13.51 1.86 -0.77
CA THR A 62 13.64 1.18 -2.06
C THR A 62 12.53 0.15 -2.21
N ARG A 63 11.82 0.18 -3.33
CA ARG A 63 10.75 -0.77 -3.65
C ARG A 63 11.21 -1.80 -4.64
N TYR A 64 10.66 -3.00 -4.53
CA TYR A 64 10.86 -4.01 -5.55
C TYR A 64 10.19 -3.58 -6.85
N GLU A 65 10.96 -3.58 -7.95
CA GLU A 65 10.45 -3.29 -9.29
C GLU A 65 9.77 -4.51 -9.93
N SER A 66 10.16 -5.70 -9.48
CA SER A 66 9.58 -6.97 -9.92
C SER A 66 9.24 -7.81 -8.70
N TYR A 67 7.96 -8.12 -8.50
CA TYR A 67 7.51 -8.95 -7.39
C TYR A 67 6.15 -9.60 -7.66
N SER A 68 5.87 -10.66 -6.91
CA SER A 68 4.51 -11.17 -6.73
C SER A 68 4.20 -11.26 -5.23
N ARG A 69 2.91 -11.13 -4.87
CA ARG A 69 2.44 -11.29 -3.49
C ARG A 69 1.00 -11.76 -3.44
N SER A 70 0.67 -12.49 -2.37
CA SER A 70 -0.72 -12.78 -2.00
C SER A 70 -1.18 -11.79 -0.93
N VAL A 71 -2.40 -11.30 -1.05
CA VAL A 71 -3.03 -10.38 -0.10
C VAL A 71 -4.34 -10.99 0.39
N ALA A 72 -4.52 -11.01 1.71
CA ALA A 72 -5.78 -11.38 2.34
C ALA A 72 -6.42 -10.14 2.97
N VAL A 73 -7.73 -10.01 2.81
CA VAL A 73 -8.55 -8.93 3.38
C VAL A 73 -9.69 -9.54 4.18
N GLU A 74 -9.91 -9.02 5.37
CA GLU A 74 -10.95 -9.42 6.29
C GLU A 74 -11.80 -8.21 6.68
N TYR A 75 -13.12 -8.37 6.67
CA TYR A 75 -14.09 -7.37 7.06
C TYR A 75 -14.82 -7.82 8.31
N TYR A 76 -14.96 -6.93 9.29
CA TYR A 76 -15.58 -7.22 10.57
C TYR A 76 -16.77 -6.29 10.85
N ASP A 77 -17.76 -6.81 11.55
CA ASP A 77 -18.87 -6.05 12.11
C ASP A 77 -19.17 -6.56 13.53
N GLY A 78 -19.19 -5.64 14.51
CA GLY A 78 -19.36 -5.99 15.92
C GLY A 78 -18.32 -7.02 16.45
N GLY A 79 -17.09 -7.02 15.89
CA GLY A 79 -16.04 -7.96 16.25
C GLY A 79 -16.17 -9.37 15.61
N GLN A 80 -17.15 -9.56 14.73
CA GLN A 80 -17.35 -10.80 14.00
C GLN A 80 -16.88 -10.66 12.55
N LEU A 81 -16.20 -11.68 12.03
CA LEU A 81 -15.82 -11.74 10.62
C LEU A 81 -17.08 -11.88 9.75
N VAL A 82 -17.33 -10.91 8.89
CA VAL A 82 -18.52 -10.85 8.02
C VAL A 82 -18.19 -11.01 6.54
N GLY A 83 -16.92 -10.94 6.17
CA GLY A 83 -16.50 -11.12 4.78
C GLY A 83 -15.00 -11.22 4.62
N THR A 84 -14.57 -11.85 3.54
CA THR A 84 -13.16 -11.94 3.16
C THR A 84 -13.01 -11.62 1.67
N ALA A 85 -11.85 -11.10 1.29
CA ALA A 85 -11.39 -11.04 -0.08
C ALA A 85 -9.91 -11.46 -0.12
N SER A 86 -9.43 -11.87 -1.28
CA SER A 86 -8.02 -12.16 -1.47
C SER A 86 -7.56 -11.67 -2.83
N ALA A 87 -6.34 -11.23 -2.94
CA ALA A 87 -5.76 -10.84 -4.19
C ALA A 87 -4.42 -11.55 -4.42
N GLN A 88 -4.16 -11.87 -5.68
CA GLN A 88 -2.83 -12.20 -6.17
C GLN A 88 -2.36 -11.03 -7.02
N VAL A 89 -1.18 -10.50 -6.71
CA VAL A 89 -0.61 -9.33 -7.39
C VAL A 89 0.73 -9.71 -8.00
N TRP A 90 0.96 -9.25 -9.22
CA TRP A 90 2.23 -9.32 -9.95
C TRP A 90 2.60 -7.94 -10.44
N ALA A 91 3.83 -7.54 -10.21
CA ALA A 91 4.39 -6.28 -10.70
C ALA A 91 5.72 -6.55 -11.39
N ASP A 92 5.96 -5.92 -12.54
CA ASP A 92 7.22 -6.01 -13.26
C ASP A 92 7.36 -4.86 -14.26
N GLY A 93 8.49 -4.13 -14.19
CA GLY A 93 8.80 -3.08 -15.16
C GLY A 93 7.72 -2.00 -15.34
N GLY A 94 7.01 -1.64 -14.28
CA GLY A 94 5.92 -0.67 -14.33
C GLY A 94 4.56 -1.24 -14.77
N TRP A 95 4.49 -2.54 -15.06
CA TRP A 95 3.25 -3.27 -15.29
C TRP A 95 2.79 -3.95 -14.00
N VAL A 96 1.50 -3.88 -13.73
CA VAL A 96 0.88 -4.53 -12.57
C VAL A 96 -0.35 -5.29 -13.02
N ARG A 97 -0.49 -6.53 -12.55
CA ARG A 97 -1.71 -7.30 -12.58
C ARG A 97 -2.19 -7.59 -11.17
N SER A 98 -3.48 -7.46 -10.94
CA SER A 98 -4.17 -7.90 -9.73
C SER A 98 -5.36 -8.78 -10.07
N ASP A 99 -5.44 -9.95 -9.47
CA ASP A 99 -6.56 -10.87 -9.51
C ASP A 99 -7.23 -10.85 -8.15
N LEU A 100 -8.31 -10.06 -7.99
CA LEU A 100 -9.04 -9.87 -6.74
C LEU A 100 -10.24 -10.81 -6.66
N THR A 101 -10.19 -11.78 -5.76
CA THR A 101 -11.32 -12.65 -5.43
C THR A 101 -12.18 -11.99 -4.36
N LEU A 102 -13.40 -11.62 -4.74
CA LEU A 102 -14.39 -11.01 -3.86
C LEU A 102 -15.05 -12.06 -2.94
N SER A 103 -15.71 -11.63 -1.87
CA SER A 103 -16.47 -12.49 -0.96
C SER A 103 -17.55 -13.33 -1.66
N SER A 104 -18.03 -12.89 -2.82
CA SER A 104 -18.96 -13.64 -3.68
C SER A 104 -18.31 -14.82 -4.43
N GLY A 105 -16.99 -14.94 -4.39
CA GLY A 105 -16.21 -15.88 -5.19
C GLY A 105 -15.96 -15.40 -6.63
N ARG A 106 -16.46 -14.22 -7.02
CA ARG A 106 -16.15 -13.63 -8.33
C ARG A 106 -14.74 -13.07 -8.32
N VAL A 107 -13.99 -13.31 -9.39
CA VAL A 107 -12.65 -12.75 -9.57
C VAL A 107 -12.72 -11.54 -10.50
N GLU A 108 -12.19 -10.44 -10.05
CA GLU A 108 -11.92 -9.25 -10.84
C GLU A 108 -10.44 -9.25 -11.23
N HIS A 109 -10.17 -9.14 -12.52
CA HIS A 109 -8.83 -9.03 -13.07
C HIS A 109 -8.57 -7.60 -13.50
N THR A 110 -7.45 -7.06 -13.09
CA THR A 110 -7.01 -5.71 -13.46
C THR A 110 -5.57 -5.78 -13.95
N VAL A 111 -5.29 -5.17 -15.10
CA VAL A 111 -3.93 -4.96 -15.59
C VAL A 111 -3.73 -3.47 -15.82
N VAL A 112 -2.58 -2.97 -15.40
CA VAL A 112 -2.16 -1.59 -15.63
C VAL A 112 -0.75 -1.59 -16.19
N GLY A 113 -0.53 -0.76 -17.19
CA GLY A 113 0.77 -0.52 -17.81
C GLY A 113 0.67 0.51 -18.93
N ASP A 114 1.74 1.19 -19.24
CA ASP A 114 1.81 2.21 -20.31
C ASP A 114 0.69 3.28 -20.25
N GLY A 115 0.29 3.65 -19.03
CA GLY A 115 -0.77 4.65 -18.80
C GLY A 115 -2.18 4.16 -19.14
N GLN A 116 -2.36 2.87 -19.35
CA GLN A 116 -3.65 2.24 -19.63
C GLN A 116 -4.05 1.28 -18.51
N LEU A 117 -5.36 1.11 -18.35
CA LEU A 117 -6.00 0.16 -17.45
C LEU A 117 -6.90 -0.76 -18.24
N TRP A 118 -6.81 -2.06 -17.95
CA TRP A 118 -7.74 -3.10 -18.44
C TRP A 118 -8.38 -3.78 -17.24
N LEU A 119 -9.70 -4.02 -17.32
CA LEU A 119 -10.48 -4.67 -16.28
C LEU A 119 -11.45 -5.66 -16.90
N TRP A 120 -11.52 -6.86 -16.35
CA TRP A 120 -12.51 -7.88 -16.72
C TRP A 120 -12.83 -8.77 -15.51
N TYR A 121 -13.83 -9.61 -15.69
CA TYR A 121 -14.18 -10.58 -14.66
C TYR A 121 -13.97 -12.01 -15.18
N ASP A 122 -13.74 -12.94 -14.25
CA ASP A 122 -13.63 -14.35 -14.61
C ASP A 122 -14.86 -14.82 -15.39
N ARG A 123 -14.65 -15.72 -16.38
CA ARG A 123 -15.68 -16.26 -17.28
C ARG A 123 -16.32 -15.23 -18.22
N GLU A 124 -15.90 -13.99 -18.21
CA GLU A 124 -16.33 -12.97 -19.16
C GLU A 124 -15.23 -12.72 -20.19
N THR A 125 -15.64 -12.50 -21.44
CA THR A 125 -14.70 -12.13 -22.52
C THR A 125 -14.68 -10.63 -22.75
N ALA A 126 -15.65 -9.90 -22.18
CA ALA A 126 -15.70 -8.45 -22.27
C ALA A 126 -14.63 -7.81 -21.39
N VAL A 127 -13.78 -7.00 -22.00
CA VAL A 127 -12.73 -6.25 -21.33
C VAL A 127 -13.09 -4.76 -21.42
N TRP A 128 -13.16 -4.11 -20.28
CA TRP A 128 -13.17 -2.66 -20.23
C TRP A 128 -11.73 -2.15 -20.27
N SER A 129 -11.46 -1.07 -21.03
CA SER A 129 -10.15 -0.42 -21.04
C SER A 129 -10.30 1.10 -21.09
N GLY A 130 -9.34 1.79 -20.49
CA GLY A 130 -9.30 3.24 -20.44
C GLY A 130 -7.97 3.77 -19.91
N PRO A 131 -7.80 5.11 -19.91
CA PRO A 131 -6.59 5.69 -19.36
C PRO A 131 -6.50 5.41 -17.85
N ALA A 132 -5.27 5.20 -17.36
CA ALA A 132 -5.00 5.01 -15.94
C ALA A 132 -5.00 6.33 -15.13
N GLU A 133 -5.23 7.49 -15.79
CA GLU A 133 -5.41 8.83 -15.22
C GLU A 133 -4.30 9.27 -14.24
N GLY A 134 -3.07 8.83 -14.47
CA GLY A 134 -1.92 9.20 -13.64
C GLY A 134 -1.87 8.50 -12.27
N LEU A 135 -2.75 7.53 -12.04
CA LEU A 135 -2.64 6.64 -10.89
C LEU A 135 -1.37 5.80 -11.01
N SER A 136 -0.64 5.64 -9.91
CA SER A 136 0.46 4.70 -9.88
C SER A 136 -0.03 3.27 -10.02
N SER A 137 0.85 2.38 -10.44
CA SER A 137 0.53 0.95 -10.53
C SER A 137 0.14 0.36 -9.18
N ASP A 138 0.65 0.88 -8.07
CA ASP A 138 0.32 0.39 -6.73
C ASP A 138 -1.11 0.80 -6.31
N LEU A 139 -1.52 2.05 -6.55
CA LEU A 139 -2.89 2.52 -6.26
C LEU A 139 -3.95 1.77 -7.08
N LEU A 140 -3.61 1.31 -8.27
CA LEU A 140 -4.54 0.59 -9.15
C LEU A 140 -4.74 -0.88 -8.77
N GLN A 141 -4.03 -1.39 -7.77
CA GLN A 141 -4.31 -2.72 -7.20
C GLN A 141 -5.65 -2.77 -6.46
N ARG A 142 -6.31 -1.64 -6.24
CA ARG A 142 -7.55 -1.49 -5.44
C ARG A 142 -7.44 -2.06 -4.02
N LEU A 143 -6.24 -2.10 -3.51
CA LEU A 143 -5.90 -2.50 -2.15
C LEU A 143 -5.09 -1.36 -1.54
N PRO A 144 -5.17 -1.15 -0.23
CA PRO A 144 -4.26 -0.24 0.45
C PRO A 144 -2.80 -0.53 0.13
N THR A 145 -2.04 0.53 -0.09
CA THR A 145 -0.62 0.49 -0.39
C THR A 145 0.14 1.47 0.52
N TYR A 146 1.45 1.53 0.38
CA TYR A 146 2.25 2.55 1.09
C TYR A 146 1.87 3.98 0.66
N GLU A 147 1.30 4.16 -0.53
CA GLU A 147 0.90 5.47 -1.05
C GLU A 147 -0.27 6.06 -0.24
N ASP A 148 -1.17 5.22 0.29
CA ASP A 148 -2.22 5.66 1.22
C ASP A 148 -1.59 6.31 2.46
N VAL A 149 -0.47 5.77 2.96
CA VAL A 149 0.25 6.37 4.09
C VAL A 149 0.90 7.70 3.72
N LEU A 150 1.41 7.83 2.48
CA LEU A 150 1.97 9.09 1.99
C LEU A 150 0.90 10.16 1.79
N ALA A 151 -0.34 9.76 1.52
CA ALA A 151 -1.49 10.65 1.34
C ALA A 151 -2.16 11.08 2.66
N LEU A 152 -1.81 10.49 3.80
CA LEU A 152 -2.35 10.89 5.11
C LEU A 152 -2.05 12.36 5.41
N ASP A 153 -2.99 13.03 6.07
CA ASP A 153 -2.70 14.30 6.69
C ASP A 153 -1.64 14.11 7.78
N LYS A 154 -0.57 14.89 7.76
CA LYS A 154 0.53 14.81 8.74
C LYS A 154 0.04 14.97 10.18
N ASP A 155 -0.97 15.81 10.38
CA ASP A 155 -1.53 16.08 11.71
C ASP A 155 -2.43 14.93 12.20
N SER A 156 -2.86 14.02 11.31
CA SER A 156 -3.61 12.81 11.68
C SER A 156 -2.72 11.70 12.21
N ILE A 157 -1.41 11.72 11.95
CA ILE A 157 -0.47 10.68 12.37
C ILE A 157 -0.19 10.81 13.87
N THR A 158 -0.62 9.82 14.64
CA THR A 158 -0.53 9.81 16.12
C THR A 158 0.65 8.99 16.64
N ALA A 159 1.08 7.97 15.90
CA ALA A 159 2.25 7.16 16.25
C ALA A 159 3.01 6.71 15.02
N ALA A 160 4.34 6.59 15.16
CA ALA A 160 5.21 6.01 14.13
C ALA A 160 6.46 5.43 14.79
N GLY A 161 7.01 4.37 14.19
CA GLY A 161 8.21 3.72 14.72
C GLY A 161 8.65 2.52 13.90
N TYR A 162 9.76 1.93 14.29
CA TYR A 162 10.20 0.63 13.78
C TYR A 162 9.59 -0.47 14.66
N VAL A 163 9.04 -1.49 14.03
CA VAL A 163 8.46 -2.66 14.71
C VAL A 163 8.78 -3.91 13.90
N GLU A 164 8.74 -5.06 14.56
CA GLU A 164 8.75 -6.36 13.89
C GLU A 164 7.30 -6.85 13.77
N ARG A 165 6.90 -7.27 12.57
CA ARG A 165 5.61 -7.94 12.34
C ARG A 165 5.83 -9.23 11.54
N ASP A 166 5.38 -10.34 12.09
CA ASP A 166 5.54 -11.68 11.50
C ASP A 166 7.01 -12.01 11.14
N GLY A 167 7.98 -11.56 11.96
CA GLY A 167 9.41 -11.75 11.73
C GLY A 167 10.03 -10.80 10.70
N LEU A 168 9.29 -9.82 10.22
CA LEU A 168 9.75 -8.83 9.23
C LEU A 168 9.92 -7.45 9.87
N PRO A 169 11.06 -6.75 9.62
CA PRO A 169 11.25 -5.38 10.06
C PRO A 169 10.33 -4.46 9.26
N CYS A 170 9.53 -3.68 9.96
CA CYS A 170 8.53 -2.79 9.37
C CYS A 170 8.61 -1.38 9.97
N VAL A 171 8.28 -0.40 9.14
CA VAL A 171 7.89 0.94 9.59
C VAL A 171 6.40 0.90 9.91
N PHE A 172 6.07 1.21 11.15
CA PHE A 172 4.69 1.31 11.67
C PHE A 172 4.21 2.76 11.61
N VAL A 173 2.95 2.94 11.23
CA VAL A 173 2.25 4.22 11.27
C VAL A 173 0.86 4.02 11.83
N GLU A 174 0.45 4.86 12.77
CA GLU A 174 -0.93 4.97 13.22
C GLU A 174 -1.45 6.37 12.93
N ALA A 175 -2.64 6.45 12.38
CA ALA A 175 -3.34 7.69 12.11
C ALA A 175 -4.77 7.64 12.67
N VAL A 176 -5.28 8.81 13.05
CA VAL A 176 -6.64 8.99 13.56
C VAL A 176 -7.36 10.00 12.69
N THR A 177 -8.53 9.63 12.14
CA THR A 177 -9.37 10.57 11.41
C THR A 177 -10.21 11.39 12.40
N PRO A 178 -9.95 12.72 12.52
CA PRO A 178 -10.63 13.56 13.47
C PRO A 178 -12.16 13.54 13.27
N GLY A 179 -12.91 13.38 14.37
CA GLY A 179 -14.38 13.44 14.38
C GLY A 179 -15.09 12.20 13.85
N MET A 180 -14.38 11.17 13.38
CA MET A 180 -14.99 9.93 12.88
C MET A 180 -14.67 8.71 13.74
N ASN A 181 -13.79 8.82 14.74
CA ASN A 181 -13.31 7.73 15.59
C ASN A 181 -12.72 6.54 14.81
N TYR A 182 -12.12 6.81 13.65
CA TYR A 182 -11.35 5.82 12.93
C TYR A 182 -9.89 5.88 13.36
N VAL A 183 -9.31 4.70 13.63
CA VAL A 183 -7.88 4.51 13.85
C VAL A 183 -7.38 3.58 12.75
N GLU A 184 -6.43 4.05 11.98
CA GLU A 184 -5.82 3.32 10.87
C GLU A 184 -4.39 3.00 11.23
N ARG A 185 -3.97 1.76 11.01
CA ARG A 185 -2.61 1.29 11.27
C ARG A 185 -2.03 0.64 10.04
N TYR A 186 -0.76 0.92 9.78
CA TYR A 186 -0.05 0.45 8.60
C TYR A 186 1.32 -0.08 8.98
N TRP A 187 1.74 -1.17 8.32
CA TRP A 187 3.06 -1.78 8.48
C TRP A 187 3.71 -1.92 7.11
N ILE A 188 4.76 -1.15 6.86
CA ILE A 188 5.51 -1.11 5.61
C ILE A 188 6.84 -1.83 5.81
N SER A 189 7.12 -2.85 5.02
CA SER A 189 8.39 -3.58 5.08
C SER A 189 9.57 -2.67 4.75
N GLU A 190 10.59 -2.66 5.60
CA GLU A 190 11.85 -1.95 5.33
C GLU A 190 12.62 -2.60 4.17
N THR A 191 12.45 -3.91 3.96
CA THR A 191 13.18 -4.67 2.95
C THR A 191 12.59 -4.49 1.55
N SER A 192 11.26 -4.57 1.43
CA SER A 192 10.58 -4.53 0.13
C SER A 192 9.97 -3.18 -0.21
N GLY A 193 9.81 -2.28 0.78
CA GLY A 193 9.10 -1.02 0.65
C GLY A 193 7.58 -1.18 0.44
N LEU A 194 7.05 -2.41 0.55
CA LEU A 194 5.64 -2.71 0.32
C LEU A 194 4.84 -2.69 1.62
N LEU A 195 3.56 -2.37 1.53
CA LEU A 195 2.62 -2.49 2.64
C LEU A 195 2.39 -3.99 2.94
N MET A 196 2.74 -4.41 4.15
CA MET A 196 2.60 -5.79 4.61
C MET A 196 1.29 -6.02 5.35
N ALA A 197 0.81 -5.00 6.06
CA ALA A 197 -0.47 -5.08 6.76
C ALA A 197 -1.09 -3.70 6.92
N ALA A 198 -2.42 -3.67 6.97
CA ALA A 198 -3.20 -2.51 7.37
C ALA A 198 -4.39 -2.96 8.22
N GLU A 199 -4.74 -2.16 9.21
CA GLU A 199 -5.90 -2.37 10.07
C GLU A 199 -6.68 -1.07 10.21
N THR A 200 -8.01 -1.15 10.24
CA THR A 200 -8.87 -0.02 10.54
C THR A 200 -9.81 -0.40 11.68
N GLU A 201 -9.80 0.39 12.73
CA GLU A 201 -10.77 0.31 13.82
C GLU A 201 -11.76 1.48 13.72
N LYS A 202 -12.98 1.23 14.16
CA LYS A 202 -14.00 2.26 14.37
C LYS A 202 -14.58 2.11 15.77
N ASP A 203 -14.58 3.19 16.53
CA ASP A 203 -15.05 3.20 17.92
C ASP A 203 -14.37 2.11 18.79
N GLY A 204 -13.10 1.80 18.52
CA GLY A 204 -12.30 0.78 19.20
C GLY A 204 -12.58 -0.66 18.78
N ALA A 205 -13.40 -0.88 17.75
CA ALA A 205 -13.66 -2.20 17.18
C ALA A 205 -13.00 -2.34 15.80
N LEU A 206 -12.28 -3.45 15.58
CA LEU A 206 -11.70 -3.77 14.27
C LEU A 206 -12.82 -3.94 13.24
N ILE A 207 -12.72 -3.25 12.10
CA ILE A 207 -13.67 -3.34 10.98
C ILE A 207 -13.03 -3.84 9.70
N TYR A 208 -11.70 -3.68 9.57
CA TYR A 208 -10.94 -4.07 8.38
C TYR A 208 -9.54 -4.53 8.78
N ALA A 209 -9.06 -5.60 8.17
CA ALA A 209 -7.66 -6.02 8.25
C ALA A 209 -7.18 -6.49 6.88
N LEU A 210 -5.96 -6.08 6.53
CA LEU A 210 -5.23 -6.55 5.35
C LEU A 210 -3.93 -7.17 5.80
N SER A 211 -3.57 -8.30 5.21
CA SER A 211 -2.24 -8.91 5.35
C SER A 211 -1.68 -9.32 4.00
N SER A 212 -0.43 -8.94 3.72
CA SER A 212 0.34 -9.36 2.56
C SER A 212 1.24 -10.51 2.94
N ARG A 213 1.27 -11.55 2.11
CA ARG A 213 2.05 -12.77 2.33
C ARG A 213 2.76 -13.17 1.05
N GLU A 214 3.72 -14.08 1.18
CA GLU A 214 4.38 -14.73 0.05
C GLU A 214 4.97 -13.73 -0.96
N VAL A 215 5.63 -12.67 -0.45
CA VAL A 215 6.31 -11.71 -1.31
C VAL A 215 7.54 -12.40 -1.92
N VAL A 216 7.52 -12.54 -3.24
CA VAL A 216 8.62 -13.11 -4.04
C VAL A 216 9.17 -12.03 -4.96
N SER A 217 10.47 -11.79 -4.92
CA SER A 217 11.16 -10.85 -5.81
C SER A 217 12.49 -11.45 -6.29
N PRO A 218 12.78 -11.38 -7.61
CA PRO A 218 11.87 -11.00 -8.68
C PRO A 218 10.67 -11.97 -8.79
N MET A 219 9.58 -11.53 -9.43
CA MET A 219 8.42 -12.39 -9.61
C MET A 219 8.77 -13.63 -10.45
N GLU A 220 8.12 -14.75 -10.16
CA GLU A 220 8.23 -15.92 -11.03
C GLU A 220 7.57 -15.64 -12.38
N ARG A 221 8.32 -15.90 -13.45
CA ARG A 221 7.86 -15.68 -14.82
C ARG A 221 6.97 -16.84 -15.27
N ALA A 222 5.67 -16.64 -15.21
CA ALA A 222 4.71 -17.56 -15.82
C ALA A 222 4.19 -16.96 -17.13
N ALA A 223 4.11 -17.79 -18.17
CA ALA A 223 3.44 -17.40 -19.40
C ALA A 223 1.98 -17.02 -19.10
N GLY A 224 1.52 -15.89 -19.65
CA GLY A 224 0.12 -15.50 -19.54
C GLY A 224 -0.22 -14.59 -18.36
N ILE A 225 0.73 -14.12 -17.56
CA ILE A 225 0.42 -13.19 -16.45
C ILE A 225 -0.24 -11.91 -17.00
N PHE A 226 0.32 -11.29 -18.03
CA PHE A 226 -0.19 -10.05 -18.62
C PHE A 226 -0.91 -10.31 -19.95
N VAL A 227 -1.87 -11.23 -19.95
CA VAL A 227 -2.65 -11.63 -21.12
C VAL A 227 -4.14 -11.35 -20.90
N LEU A 228 -4.81 -10.78 -21.90
CA LEU A 228 -6.25 -10.57 -21.89
C LEU A 228 -7.02 -11.87 -22.19
N PRO A 229 -8.34 -11.94 -21.90
CA PRO A 229 -9.16 -13.14 -22.16
C PRO A 229 -9.17 -13.61 -23.61
N ASP A 230 -8.94 -12.72 -24.57
CA ASP A 230 -8.86 -13.03 -26.01
C ASP A 230 -7.48 -13.55 -26.46
N GLY A 231 -6.53 -13.66 -25.53
CA GLY A 231 -5.16 -14.08 -25.79
C GLY A 231 -4.20 -12.97 -26.18
N THR A 232 -4.65 -11.70 -26.18
CA THR A 232 -3.77 -10.55 -26.45
C THR A 232 -2.73 -10.41 -25.34
N GLN A 233 -1.44 -10.50 -25.70
CA GLN A 233 -0.32 -10.26 -24.79
C GLN A 233 -0.11 -8.75 -24.65
N LEU A 234 -0.28 -8.21 -23.43
CA LEU A 234 -0.07 -6.79 -23.15
C LEU A 234 1.40 -6.49 -22.82
N TYR A 235 2.03 -7.37 -22.06
CA TYR A 235 3.42 -7.23 -21.61
C TYR A 235 4.08 -8.59 -21.44
N THR A 236 5.36 -8.66 -21.78
CA THR A 236 6.20 -9.83 -21.54
C THR A 236 7.35 -9.42 -20.63
N PRO A 237 7.45 -9.98 -19.40
CA PRO A 237 8.56 -9.68 -18.51
C PRO A 237 9.90 -9.96 -19.18
N GLU A 238 10.80 -8.96 -19.17
CA GLU A 238 12.14 -9.10 -19.76
C GLU A 238 13.03 -10.03 -18.94
N GLY A 239 13.94 -10.72 -19.65
CA GLY A 239 14.83 -11.72 -19.11
C GLY A 239 16.05 -11.20 -18.34
#